data_5a31315686102638f81c238dd46d3b3b
#
_entry.id   5a31315686102638f81c238dd46d3b3b
#
_cell.length_a   1.000
_cell.length_b   1.000
_cell.length_c   1.000
_cell.angle_alpha   90.00
_cell.angle_beta   90.00
_cell.angle_gamma   90.00
#
_symmetry.space_group_name_H-M   'P 1'
#
loop_
_entity.id
_entity.type
_entity.pdbx_description
1 polymer ?
#
loop_
_entity_poly.entity_id
_entity_poly.type
_entity_poly.pdbx_seq_one_letter_code
_entity_poly.pdbx_strand_id
1 'polypeptide(L)'
;MKKYTVLICALLLAVGLSATGQKKFHVYAVGFYNQENFFDTCHDEGKNDYEFLPGGTYKWTGMKYKHKLRNMSKALADMGTDKLPGVGCAFIGLSEVENSRVLDDLTAQPELAARNMKYVLIEGPDQRGIDCALIYNPALFQVRDAKLVPYVYELAADSNKITRGFLTVSGTMANEHVAVIVCHWPSRYAGGFYRESAGRQVRAVKDSLLNDDPNCKVFVMGDMNDDPTSKSMTDALGAKAEIEKTGKGEMYNPWYNVLAKQGQGTLTYNGSWNLFDQIVMTPNLLNYKNKRDFSTLKYFNHQIFRRDYLFQTEGKYKGSPKRTTAGGVWLDGYSDHLPVVVYLAKEAE
;
A
#
# COMPACT_ATOMS: atom_id res chain seq x y z
N MET A 1 -83.53 -28.81 -7.61
CA MET A 1 -82.06 -28.75 -7.44
C MET A 1 -81.63 -27.35 -7.86
N LYS A 2 -81.33 -26.48 -6.84
CA LYS A 2 -80.93 -25.09 -7.07
C LYS A 2 -79.39 -25.03 -7.03
N LYS A 3 -78.78 -24.60 -8.11
CA LYS A 3 -77.35 -24.37 -8.20
C LYS A 3 -77.07 -22.98 -7.63
N TYR A 4 -76.29 -22.87 -6.58
CA TYR A 4 -75.75 -21.61 -6.07
C TYR A 4 -74.42 -21.36 -6.72
N THR A 5 -74.34 -20.27 -7.49
CA THR A 5 -73.08 -19.74 -8.03
C THR A 5 -72.48 -18.80 -7.03
N VAL A 6 -71.35 -19.17 -6.47
CA VAL A 6 -70.58 -18.30 -5.57
C VAL A 6 -69.63 -17.45 -6.38
N LEU A 7 -69.87 -16.13 -6.37
CA LEU A 7 -69.02 -15.14 -7.00
C LEU A 7 -67.90 -14.77 -6.03
N ILE A 8 -66.67 -15.19 -6.29
CA ILE A 8 -65.49 -14.75 -5.51
C ILE A 8 -64.94 -13.51 -6.11
N CYS A 9 -65.16 -12.36 -5.44
CA CYS A 9 -64.46 -11.12 -5.75
C CYS A 9 -63.05 -11.16 -5.20
N ALA A 10 -62.07 -11.36 -6.03
CA ALA A 10 -60.64 -11.23 -5.72
C ALA A 10 -60.33 -9.74 -5.64
N LEU A 11 -60.13 -9.21 -4.44
CA LEU A 11 -59.63 -7.88 -4.21
C LEU A 11 -58.09 -7.91 -4.43
N LEU A 12 -57.66 -7.42 -5.57
CA LEU A 12 -56.20 -7.20 -5.81
C LEU A 12 -55.77 -5.94 -5.07
N LEU A 13 -55.21 -6.12 -3.89
CA LEU A 13 -54.42 -5.07 -3.23
C LEU A 13 -53.13 -4.93 -4.00
N ALA A 14 -53.03 -3.93 -4.87
CA ALA A 14 -51.79 -3.46 -5.43
C ALA A 14 -50.97 -2.80 -4.32
N VAL A 15 -50.15 -3.59 -3.61
CA VAL A 15 -49.09 -3.06 -2.78
C VAL A 15 -48.02 -2.51 -3.72
N GLY A 16 -48.00 -1.22 -3.88
CA GLY A 16 -46.92 -0.49 -4.56
C GLY A 16 -45.62 -0.72 -3.81
N LEU A 17 -44.86 -1.73 -4.16
CA LEU A 17 -43.46 -1.84 -3.81
C LEU A 17 -42.73 -0.69 -4.52
N SER A 18 -42.52 0.41 -3.81
CA SER A 18 -41.51 1.37 -4.21
C SER A 18 -40.17 0.63 -4.23
N ALA A 19 -39.72 0.21 -5.41
CA ALA A 19 -38.38 -0.26 -5.62
C ALA A 19 -37.45 0.94 -5.34
N THR A 20 -37.00 1.06 -4.10
CA THR A 20 -35.84 1.91 -3.81
C THR A 20 -34.68 1.34 -4.60
N GLY A 21 -34.32 2.00 -5.68
CA GLY A 21 -33.24 1.57 -6.56
C GLY A 21 -32.00 1.30 -5.72
N GLN A 22 -31.54 0.06 -5.73
CA GLN A 22 -30.36 -0.33 -4.96
C GLN A 22 -29.18 0.43 -5.55
N LYS A 23 -28.57 1.31 -4.74
CA LYS A 23 -27.39 2.07 -5.17
C LYS A 23 -26.28 1.12 -5.53
N LYS A 24 -25.72 1.28 -6.72
CA LYS A 24 -24.56 0.53 -7.22
C LYS A 24 -23.28 1.29 -6.85
N PHE A 25 -22.22 0.57 -6.58
CA PHE A 25 -20.93 1.15 -6.23
C PHE A 25 -19.82 0.55 -7.08
N HIS A 26 -18.92 1.40 -7.54
CA HIS A 26 -17.61 0.99 -8.00
C HIS A 26 -16.68 0.88 -6.80
N VAL A 27 -16.01 -0.26 -6.68
CA VAL A 27 -15.05 -0.54 -5.59
C VAL A 27 -13.65 -0.54 -6.17
N TYR A 28 -12.71 0.00 -5.41
CA TYR A 28 -11.29 0.06 -5.73
C TYR A 28 -10.48 -0.44 -4.55
N ALA A 29 -9.32 -1.02 -4.83
CA ALA A 29 -8.34 -1.37 -3.82
C ALA A 29 -7.01 -0.68 -4.15
N VAL A 30 -6.30 -0.26 -3.10
CA VAL A 30 -4.94 0.26 -3.19
C VAL A 30 -4.08 -0.44 -2.16
N GLY A 31 -2.83 -0.75 -2.49
CA GLY A 31 -1.97 -1.56 -1.66
C GLY A 31 -0.59 -0.97 -1.42
N PHE A 32 0.12 -1.54 -0.44
CA PHE A 32 1.54 -1.33 -0.24
C PHE A 32 2.20 -2.65 0.17
N TYR A 33 3.44 -2.90 -0.31
CA TYR A 33 4.21 -4.08 0.05
C TYR A 33 5.72 -3.81 -0.02
N ASN A 34 6.44 -3.96 1.09
CA ASN A 34 7.90 -4.01 1.11
C ASN A 34 8.38 -5.32 0.49
N GLN A 35 9.29 -5.24 -0.49
CA GLN A 35 9.72 -6.36 -1.31
C GLN A 35 10.88 -7.17 -0.70
N GLU A 36 11.42 -6.78 0.45
CA GLU A 36 12.62 -7.38 1.07
C GLU A 36 13.77 -7.54 0.09
N ASN A 37 14.54 -6.46 -0.14
CA ASN A 37 15.76 -6.46 -0.96
C ASN A 37 15.54 -7.12 -2.33
N PHE A 38 14.68 -6.55 -3.15
CA PHE A 38 14.38 -7.07 -4.48
C PHE A 38 15.41 -6.61 -5.50
N PHE A 39 16.54 -7.32 -5.53
CA PHE A 39 17.66 -7.11 -6.43
C PHE A 39 17.62 -8.06 -7.62
N ASP A 40 18.19 -7.63 -8.74
CA ASP A 40 18.56 -8.54 -9.84
C ASP A 40 19.90 -9.26 -9.54
N THR A 41 20.65 -9.68 -10.54
CA THR A 41 21.92 -10.41 -10.37
C THR A 41 23.12 -9.66 -10.91
N CYS A 42 22.94 -8.39 -11.29
CA CYS A 42 23.94 -7.53 -11.89
C CYS A 42 24.30 -6.40 -10.91
N HIS A 43 25.58 -6.03 -10.86
CA HIS A 43 26.03 -4.90 -10.08
C HIS A 43 25.64 -3.59 -10.76
N ASP A 44 25.02 -2.67 -10.01
CA ASP A 44 24.78 -1.31 -10.45
C ASP A 44 25.91 -0.38 -9.99
N GLU A 45 26.51 0.34 -10.95
CA GLU A 45 27.68 1.19 -10.70
C GLU A 45 27.40 2.22 -9.59
N GLY A 46 28.30 2.30 -8.62
CA GLY A 46 28.19 3.24 -7.50
C GLY A 46 27.23 2.80 -6.37
N LYS A 47 26.66 1.59 -6.46
CA LYS A 47 25.79 1.03 -5.42
C LYS A 47 26.53 -0.04 -4.59
N ASN A 48 26.07 -0.25 -3.39
CA ASN A 48 26.60 -1.26 -2.46
C ASN A 48 25.66 -2.49 -2.43
N ASP A 49 25.48 -3.12 -3.58
CA ASP A 49 24.61 -4.26 -3.84
C ASP A 49 25.34 -5.62 -3.86
N TYR A 50 26.63 -5.62 -3.57
CA TYR A 50 27.52 -6.78 -3.69
C TYR A 50 27.03 -8.04 -2.99
N GLU A 51 26.23 -7.91 -1.91
CA GLU A 51 25.67 -9.06 -1.19
C GLU A 51 24.67 -9.84 -2.05
N PHE A 52 24.00 -9.15 -3.00
CA PHE A 52 22.97 -9.70 -3.88
C PHE A 52 23.50 -10.07 -5.28
N LEU A 53 24.79 -10.28 -5.42
CA LEU A 53 25.40 -10.83 -6.63
C LEU A 53 25.53 -12.35 -6.55
N PRO A 54 25.70 -13.06 -7.69
CA PRO A 54 25.95 -14.50 -7.69
C PRO A 54 27.18 -14.95 -6.88
N GLY A 55 28.22 -14.09 -6.80
CA GLY A 55 29.39 -14.27 -5.97
C GLY A 55 29.30 -13.68 -4.57
N GLY A 56 28.23 -12.96 -4.25
CA GLY A 56 28.04 -12.26 -2.97
C GLY A 56 27.61 -13.17 -1.83
N THR A 57 27.37 -12.55 -0.67
CA THR A 57 27.02 -13.26 0.59
C THR A 57 25.76 -14.13 0.43
N TYR A 58 24.74 -13.63 -0.26
CA TYR A 58 23.49 -14.37 -0.48
C TYR A 58 23.57 -15.35 -1.65
N LYS A 59 24.71 -15.35 -2.40
CA LYS A 59 24.87 -16.15 -3.64
C LYS A 59 23.62 -16.00 -4.50
N TRP A 60 23.30 -14.76 -4.83
CA TRP A 60 22.05 -14.38 -5.48
C TRP A 60 22.08 -14.72 -6.96
N THR A 61 21.78 -15.99 -7.27
CA THR A 61 21.82 -16.52 -8.64
C THR A 61 20.53 -16.20 -9.40
N GLY A 62 20.59 -16.29 -10.74
CA GLY A 62 19.41 -16.13 -11.59
C GLY A 62 18.26 -17.08 -11.26
N MET A 63 18.53 -18.25 -10.67
CA MET A 63 17.50 -19.16 -10.18
C MET A 63 16.76 -18.53 -8.99
N LYS A 64 17.46 -18.01 -7.99
CA LYS A 64 16.87 -17.33 -6.82
C LYS A 64 16.07 -16.10 -7.23
N TYR A 65 16.63 -15.28 -8.10
CA TYR A 65 15.96 -14.11 -8.66
C TYR A 65 14.64 -14.47 -9.35
N LYS A 66 14.63 -15.49 -10.23
CA LYS A 66 13.41 -15.97 -10.88
C LYS A 66 12.37 -16.52 -9.90
N HIS A 67 12.79 -17.14 -8.81
CA HIS A 67 11.88 -17.57 -7.75
C HIS A 67 11.26 -16.37 -7.03
N LYS A 68 12.09 -15.36 -6.69
CA LYS A 68 11.62 -14.12 -6.10
C LYS A 68 10.60 -13.42 -6.99
N LEU A 69 10.86 -13.27 -8.29
CA LEU A 69 9.94 -12.71 -9.27
C LEU A 69 8.57 -13.39 -9.24
N ARG A 70 8.54 -14.73 -9.31
CA ARG A 70 7.29 -15.51 -9.26
C ARG A 70 6.56 -15.35 -7.94
N ASN A 71 7.26 -15.39 -6.82
CA ASN A 71 6.67 -15.24 -5.50
C ASN A 71 6.05 -13.84 -5.36
N MET A 72 6.79 -12.78 -5.74
CA MET A 72 6.30 -11.42 -5.63
C MET A 72 5.13 -11.15 -6.59
N SER A 73 5.21 -11.58 -7.85
CA SER A 73 4.11 -11.40 -8.81
C SER A 73 2.82 -12.07 -8.33
N LYS A 74 2.91 -13.29 -7.78
CA LYS A 74 1.78 -13.99 -7.17
C LYS A 74 1.17 -13.18 -6.03
N ALA A 75 1.98 -12.72 -5.08
CA ALA A 75 1.50 -11.98 -3.93
C ALA A 75 0.84 -10.66 -4.36
N LEU A 76 1.47 -9.89 -5.25
CA LEU A 76 0.97 -8.61 -5.76
C LEU A 76 -0.33 -8.78 -6.56
N ALA A 77 -0.44 -9.83 -7.37
CA ALA A 77 -1.66 -10.14 -8.10
C ALA A 77 -2.81 -10.58 -7.19
N ASP A 78 -2.53 -11.23 -6.06
CA ASP A 78 -3.54 -11.65 -5.08
C ASP A 78 -4.06 -10.48 -4.23
N MET A 79 -3.29 -9.40 -4.05
CA MET A 79 -3.70 -8.26 -3.24
C MET A 79 -4.99 -7.64 -3.75
N GLY A 80 -5.94 -7.40 -2.84
CA GLY A 80 -7.25 -6.79 -3.15
C GLY A 80 -8.29 -7.76 -3.71
N THR A 81 -7.92 -9.00 -4.08
CA THR A 81 -8.84 -9.96 -4.72
C THR A 81 -9.94 -10.48 -3.78
N ASP A 82 -9.81 -10.35 -2.47
CA ASP A 82 -10.85 -10.70 -1.49
C ASP A 82 -12.18 -9.96 -1.76
N LYS A 83 -12.09 -8.71 -2.22
CA LYS A 83 -13.26 -7.89 -2.58
C LYS A 83 -13.39 -7.62 -4.06
N LEU A 84 -12.30 -7.78 -4.82
CA LEU A 84 -12.23 -7.51 -6.26
C LEU A 84 -11.63 -8.71 -7.00
N PRO A 85 -12.33 -9.87 -7.03
CA PRO A 85 -11.86 -11.08 -7.73
C PRO A 85 -11.50 -10.77 -9.18
N GLY A 86 -10.33 -11.21 -9.63
CA GLY A 86 -9.84 -10.99 -10.99
C GLY A 86 -9.32 -9.58 -11.29
N VAL A 87 -9.63 -8.58 -10.47
CA VAL A 87 -9.22 -7.18 -10.66
C VAL A 87 -7.99 -6.83 -9.80
N GLY A 88 -8.08 -7.02 -8.49
CA GLY A 88 -7.03 -6.67 -7.53
C GLY A 88 -6.90 -5.17 -7.28
N CYS A 89 -5.70 -4.73 -6.93
CA CYS A 89 -5.42 -3.32 -6.63
C CYS A 89 -5.32 -2.45 -7.89
N ALA A 90 -5.82 -1.22 -7.81
CA ALA A 90 -5.65 -0.19 -8.83
C ALA A 90 -4.18 0.26 -8.90
N PHE A 91 -3.54 0.38 -7.76
CA PHE A 91 -2.10 0.59 -7.65
C PHE A 91 -1.56 -0.01 -6.34
N ILE A 92 -0.27 -0.32 -6.34
CA ILE A 92 0.46 -0.84 -5.18
C ILE A 92 1.79 -0.09 -5.07
N GLY A 93 2.02 0.58 -3.94
CA GLY A 93 3.33 1.11 -3.59
C GLY A 93 4.28 -0.02 -3.20
N LEU A 94 5.52 0.09 -3.63
CA LEU A 94 6.57 -0.87 -3.34
C LEU A 94 7.75 -0.15 -2.68
N SER A 95 8.45 -0.84 -1.80
CA SER A 95 9.75 -0.42 -1.30
C SER A 95 10.77 -1.55 -1.41
N GLU A 96 12.05 -1.22 -1.31
CA GLU A 96 13.17 -2.14 -1.48
C GLU A 96 13.24 -2.78 -2.87
N VAL A 97 12.96 -2.01 -3.90
CA VAL A 97 13.15 -2.37 -5.31
C VAL A 97 14.44 -1.75 -5.80
N GLU A 98 15.27 -2.51 -6.49
CA GLU A 98 16.57 -2.03 -6.96
C GLU A 98 16.45 -1.04 -8.11
N ASN A 99 15.92 -1.47 -9.26
CA ASN A 99 15.97 -0.69 -10.50
C ASN A 99 14.81 -1.03 -11.46
N SER A 100 14.84 -0.40 -12.63
CA SER A 100 13.85 -0.61 -13.69
C SER A 100 13.84 -2.02 -14.26
N ARG A 101 15.01 -2.70 -14.35
CA ARG A 101 15.09 -4.10 -14.85
C ARG A 101 14.26 -5.04 -13.96
N VAL A 102 14.36 -4.89 -12.64
CA VAL A 102 13.56 -5.67 -11.69
C VAL A 102 12.08 -5.47 -11.92
N LEU A 103 11.63 -4.24 -12.19
CA LEU A 103 10.22 -3.93 -12.42
C LEU A 103 9.74 -4.36 -13.80
N ASP A 104 10.58 -4.29 -14.83
CA ASP A 104 10.29 -4.83 -16.15
C ASP A 104 10.06 -6.34 -16.08
N ASP A 105 10.97 -7.07 -15.42
CA ASP A 105 10.85 -8.51 -15.22
C ASP A 105 9.65 -8.88 -14.34
N LEU A 106 9.34 -8.07 -13.32
CA LEU A 106 8.20 -8.26 -12.43
C LEU A 106 6.87 -8.07 -13.17
N THR A 107 6.72 -6.95 -13.89
CA THR A 107 5.47 -6.66 -14.61
C THR A 107 5.25 -7.55 -15.82
N ALA A 108 6.31 -8.17 -16.33
CA ALA A 108 6.24 -9.19 -17.37
C ALA A 108 5.79 -10.57 -16.85
N GLN A 109 5.73 -10.80 -15.52
CA GLN A 109 5.20 -12.06 -15.00
C GLN A 109 3.73 -12.25 -15.38
N PRO A 110 3.30 -13.48 -15.70
CA PRO A 110 1.96 -13.74 -16.30
C PRO A 110 0.80 -13.10 -15.54
N GLU A 111 0.82 -13.14 -14.21
CA GLU A 111 -0.28 -12.64 -13.36
C GLU A 111 -0.44 -11.11 -13.44
N LEU A 112 0.68 -10.39 -13.55
CA LEU A 112 0.70 -8.93 -13.64
C LEU A 112 0.54 -8.46 -15.09
N ALA A 113 1.16 -9.15 -16.04
CA ALA A 113 1.03 -8.90 -17.47
C ALA A 113 -0.44 -9.06 -17.96
N ALA A 114 -1.17 -10.05 -17.44
CA ALA A 114 -2.59 -10.27 -17.76
C ALA A 114 -3.48 -9.07 -17.36
N ARG A 115 -3.04 -8.26 -16.40
CA ARG A 115 -3.72 -7.02 -15.99
C ARG A 115 -3.11 -5.76 -16.61
N ASN A 116 -2.16 -5.92 -17.54
CA ASN A 116 -1.41 -4.82 -18.16
C ASN A 116 -0.79 -3.87 -17.12
N MET A 117 -0.29 -4.42 -16.00
CA MET A 117 0.32 -3.60 -14.95
C MET A 117 1.52 -2.83 -15.51
N LYS A 118 1.61 -1.56 -15.14
CA LYS A 118 2.70 -0.64 -15.43
C LYS A 118 3.36 -0.20 -14.14
N TYR A 119 4.47 0.49 -14.23
CA TYR A 119 5.14 1.02 -13.04
C TYR A 119 5.62 2.46 -13.22
N VAL A 120 5.88 3.09 -12.09
CA VAL A 120 6.64 4.35 -11.95
C VAL A 120 7.79 4.06 -10.99
N LEU A 121 9.00 4.34 -11.44
CA LEU A 121 10.22 4.34 -10.65
C LEU A 121 11.01 5.60 -11.01
N ILE A 122 11.56 6.25 -10.01
CA ILE A 122 12.60 7.29 -10.16
C ILE A 122 13.70 6.89 -9.20
N GLU A 123 14.82 6.44 -9.75
CA GLU A 123 15.95 5.98 -8.98
C GLU A 123 16.51 7.09 -8.10
N GLY A 124 16.74 6.75 -6.84
CA GLY A 124 17.22 7.66 -5.81
C GLY A 124 18.69 7.46 -5.48
N PRO A 125 19.21 8.31 -4.60
CA PRO A 125 20.62 8.29 -4.22
C PRO A 125 20.96 7.27 -3.12
N ASP A 126 20.06 6.36 -2.75
CA ASP A 126 20.35 5.36 -1.71
C ASP A 126 21.57 4.52 -2.09
N GLN A 127 22.52 4.39 -1.15
CA GLN A 127 23.79 3.70 -1.41
C GLN A 127 23.63 2.21 -1.61
N ARG A 128 22.58 1.57 -1.05
CA ARG A 128 22.31 0.15 -1.28
C ARG A 128 21.72 -0.09 -2.68
N GLY A 129 21.22 0.95 -3.35
CA GLY A 129 20.51 0.83 -4.61
C GLY A 129 19.08 0.32 -4.45
N ILE A 130 18.39 0.69 -3.38
CA ILE A 130 16.97 0.35 -3.19
C ILE A 130 16.10 1.59 -3.21
N ASP A 131 14.98 1.48 -3.86
CA ASP A 131 14.06 2.59 -4.11
C ASP A 131 12.62 2.26 -3.75
N CYS A 132 11.77 3.30 -3.81
CA CYS A 132 10.32 3.18 -3.80
C CYS A 132 9.80 3.18 -5.23
N ALA A 133 8.80 2.35 -5.51
CA ALA A 133 8.13 2.29 -6.79
C ALA A 133 6.60 2.26 -6.63
N LEU A 134 5.88 2.50 -7.72
CA LEU A 134 4.43 2.31 -7.79
C LEU A 134 4.13 1.43 -9.00
N ILE A 135 3.53 0.25 -8.79
CA ILE A 135 2.91 -0.51 -9.88
C ILE A 135 1.42 -0.18 -9.94
N TYR A 136 0.85 -0.11 -11.15
CA TYR A 136 -0.54 0.31 -11.31
C TYR A 136 -1.21 -0.34 -12.52
N ASN A 137 -2.54 -0.50 -12.44
CA ASN A 137 -3.38 -0.89 -13.57
C ASN A 137 -3.85 0.39 -14.29
N PRO A 138 -3.42 0.64 -15.54
CA PRO A 138 -3.75 1.88 -16.26
C PRO A 138 -5.26 2.02 -16.60
N ALA A 139 -6.02 0.93 -16.52
CA ALA A 139 -7.48 1.01 -16.66
C ALA A 139 -8.18 1.57 -15.40
N LEU A 140 -7.51 1.53 -14.25
CA LEU A 140 -8.07 1.97 -12.95
C LEU A 140 -7.41 3.24 -12.41
N PHE A 141 -6.12 3.43 -12.69
CA PHE A 141 -5.35 4.62 -12.31
C PHE A 141 -4.52 5.10 -13.48
N GLN A 142 -4.75 6.33 -13.91
CA GLN A 142 -4.04 6.96 -15.00
C GLN A 142 -3.01 7.94 -14.44
N VAL A 143 -1.74 7.58 -14.50
CA VAL A 143 -0.62 8.44 -14.07
C VAL A 143 -0.53 9.68 -14.97
N ARG A 144 -0.35 10.85 -14.37
CA ARG A 144 -0.17 12.14 -15.05
C ARG A 144 1.22 12.73 -14.82
N ASP A 145 1.71 12.64 -13.59
CA ASP A 145 3.01 13.21 -13.20
C ASP A 145 3.65 12.36 -12.10
N ALA A 146 4.99 12.36 -12.07
CA ALA A 146 5.75 11.70 -11.04
C ALA A 146 7.03 12.45 -10.72
N LYS A 147 7.38 12.53 -9.45
CA LYS A 147 8.63 13.14 -8.97
C LYS A 147 9.19 12.42 -7.75
N LEU A 148 10.48 12.39 -7.62
CA LEU A 148 11.16 11.98 -6.39
C LEU A 148 11.48 13.24 -5.57
N VAL A 149 10.86 13.35 -4.39
CA VAL A 149 11.17 14.42 -3.42
C VAL A 149 12.28 13.92 -2.51
N PRO A 150 13.46 14.59 -2.48
CA PRO A 150 14.57 14.14 -1.65
C PRO A 150 14.22 14.16 -0.16
N TYR A 151 14.71 13.16 0.58
CA TYR A 151 14.78 13.26 2.04
C TYR A 151 15.96 14.16 2.42
N VAL A 152 15.71 15.15 3.23
CA VAL A 152 16.75 16.10 3.70
C VAL A 152 17.09 15.77 5.16
N TYR A 153 18.38 15.54 5.44
CA TYR A 153 18.87 15.38 6.79
C TYR A 153 18.89 16.75 7.48
N GLU A 154 18.10 16.92 8.56
CA GLU A 154 17.93 18.20 9.25
C GLU A 154 19.09 18.53 10.21
N LEU A 155 19.88 17.53 10.63
CA LEU A 155 21.03 17.76 11.51
C LEU A 155 22.26 18.15 10.70
N ALA A 156 22.93 19.24 11.07
CA ALA A 156 24.14 19.71 10.39
C ALA A 156 25.25 18.65 10.31
N ALA A 157 25.40 17.82 11.34
CA ALA A 157 26.36 16.71 11.37
C ALA A 157 26.08 15.64 10.30
N ASP A 158 24.86 15.59 9.78
CA ASP A 158 24.40 14.60 8.80
C ASP A 158 24.14 15.19 7.42
N SER A 159 24.47 16.45 7.18
CA SER A 159 24.18 17.18 5.95
C SER A 159 24.73 16.54 4.67
N ASN A 160 25.78 15.70 4.81
CA ASN A 160 26.38 14.96 3.70
C ASN A 160 25.77 13.56 3.50
N LYS A 161 24.85 13.13 4.38
CA LYS A 161 24.18 11.83 4.23
C LYS A 161 23.10 11.94 3.16
N ILE A 162 22.97 10.87 2.42
CA ILE A 162 21.93 10.70 1.40
C ILE A 162 21.18 9.39 1.65
N THR A 163 19.91 9.37 1.32
CA THR A 163 19.07 8.17 1.36
C THR A 163 17.95 8.30 0.32
N ARG A 164 17.12 7.28 0.19
CA ARG A 164 15.96 7.30 -0.68
C ARG A 164 14.99 8.43 -0.31
N GLY A 165 14.43 9.04 -1.35
CA GLY A 165 13.42 10.09 -1.21
C GLY A 165 12.00 9.53 -1.09
N PHE A 166 11.03 10.43 -1.34
CA PHE A 166 9.59 10.11 -1.35
C PHE A 166 9.10 10.14 -2.80
N LEU A 167 8.75 8.98 -3.34
CA LEU A 167 8.18 8.91 -4.69
C LEU A 167 6.76 9.46 -4.65
N THR A 168 6.53 10.58 -5.32
CA THR A 168 5.23 11.22 -5.40
C THR A 168 4.68 11.06 -6.81
N VAL A 169 3.54 10.37 -6.93
CA VAL A 169 2.86 10.11 -8.20
C VAL A 169 1.48 10.71 -8.16
N SER A 170 1.10 11.50 -9.15
CA SER A 170 -0.25 12.03 -9.30
C SER A 170 -0.94 11.49 -10.55
N GLY A 171 -2.26 11.38 -10.49
CA GLY A 171 -3.03 10.79 -11.57
C GLY A 171 -4.53 10.92 -11.36
N THR A 172 -5.28 10.13 -12.13
CA THR A 172 -6.75 10.09 -12.06
C THR A 172 -7.23 8.67 -11.73
N MET A 173 -8.08 8.54 -10.73
CA MET A 173 -8.80 7.31 -10.37
C MET A 173 -10.28 7.65 -10.15
N ALA A 174 -11.18 6.87 -10.73
CA ALA A 174 -12.63 7.12 -10.62
C ALA A 174 -13.04 8.55 -11.06
N ASN A 175 -12.39 9.12 -12.07
CA ASN A 175 -12.54 10.50 -12.54
C ASN A 175 -12.18 11.58 -11.49
N GLU A 176 -11.36 11.25 -10.51
CA GLU A 176 -10.92 12.18 -9.45
C GLU A 176 -9.41 12.27 -9.40
N HIS A 177 -8.91 13.45 -9.00
CA HIS A 177 -7.47 13.65 -8.82
C HIS A 177 -6.99 12.92 -7.56
N VAL A 178 -6.01 12.05 -7.75
CA VAL A 178 -5.40 11.23 -6.69
C VAL A 178 -3.89 11.41 -6.74
N ALA A 179 -3.28 11.62 -5.59
CA ALA A 179 -1.83 11.61 -5.42
C ALA A 179 -1.40 10.54 -4.41
N VAL A 180 -0.28 9.91 -4.70
CA VAL A 180 0.30 8.84 -3.89
C VAL A 180 1.72 9.21 -3.54
N ILE A 181 2.07 9.21 -2.26
CA ILE A 181 3.43 9.40 -1.77
C ILE A 181 3.89 8.04 -1.24
N VAL A 182 4.82 7.40 -1.95
CA VAL A 182 5.39 6.11 -1.55
C VAL A 182 6.67 6.37 -0.77
N CYS A 183 6.77 5.77 0.41
CA CYS A 183 7.82 6.03 1.39
C CYS A 183 8.56 4.74 1.81
N HIS A 184 9.83 4.89 2.14
CA HIS A 184 10.57 3.95 2.96
C HIS A 184 11.46 4.76 3.90
N TRP A 185 10.98 4.98 5.13
CA TRP A 185 11.64 5.89 6.09
C TRP A 185 12.94 5.28 6.67
N PRO A 186 13.80 6.11 7.28
CA PRO A 186 15.00 5.63 7.95
C PRO A 186 14.67 4.54 8.99
N SER A 187 15.46 3.47 9.00
CA SER A 187 15.25 2.34 9.90
C SER A 187 15.34 2.74 11.37
N ARG A 188 14.84 1.90 12.27
CA ARG A 188 14.93 2.13 13.72
C ARG A 188 16.37 2.23 14.21
N TYR A 189 17.33 1.66 13.48
CA TYR A 189 18.75 1.80 13.79
C TYR A 189 19.22 3.26 13.72
N ALA A 190 18.69 4.06 12.82
CA ALA A 190 19.03 5.49 12.68
C ALA A 190 18.48 6.38 13.83
N GLY A 191 17.53 5.89 14.61
CA GLY A 191 16.91 6.67 15.70
C GLY A 191 15.58 7.34 15.31
N GLY A 192 14.77 7.70 16.34
CA GLY A 192 13.41 8.24 16.17
C GLY A 192 13.35 9.59 15.48
N PHE A 193 14.33 10.46 15.78
CA PHE A 193 14.43 11.81 15.22
C PHE A 193 14.33 11.82 13.68
N TYR A 194 15.01 10.89 12.99
CA TYR A 194 15.02 10.86 11.51
C TYR A 194 13.68 10.42 10.94
N ARG A 195 12.93 9.54 11.63
CA ARG A 195 11.57 9.18 11.24
C ARG A 195 10.56 10.28 11.52
N GLU A 196 10.72 11.02 12.61
CA GLU A 196 9.94 12.23 12.87
C GLU A 196 10.23 13.32 11.82
N SER A 197 11.49 13.48 11.40
CA SER A 197 11.86 14.35 10.28
C SER A 197 11.21 13.90 8.99
N ALA A 198 11.24 12.59 8.66
CA ALA A 198 10.54 12.05 7.50
C ALA A 198 9.03 12.35 7.54
N GLY A 199 8.40 12.17 8.70
CA GLY A 199 6.98 12.50 8.89
C GLY A 199 6.67 13.97 8.61
N ARG A 200 7.49 14.91 9.11
CA ARG A 200 7.34 16.35 8.83
C ARG A 200 7.50 16.68 7.34
N GLN A 201 8.51 16.10 6.69
CA GLN A 201 8.79 16.33 5.27
C GLN A 201 7.66 15.78 4.37
N VAL A 202 7.18 14.56 4.64
CA VAL A 202 6.06 13.97 3.91
C VAL A 202 4.77 14.78 4.15
N ARG A 203 4.54 15.28 5.36
CA ARG A 203 3.43 16.21 5.65
C ARG A 203 3.53 17.47 4.79
N ALA A 204 4.70 18.07 4.65
CA ALA A 204 4.92 19.24 3.81
C ALA A 204 4.64 18.95 2.33
N VAL A 205 5.05 17.77 1.81
CA VAL A 205 4.72 17.34 0.44
C VAL A 205 3.21 17.20 0.25
N LYS A 206 2.51 16.55 1.19
CA LYS A 206 1.06 16.43 1.18
C LYS A 206 0.37 17.80 1.23
N ASP A 207 0.85 18.71 2.08
CA ASP A 207 0.28 20.06 2.20
C ASP A 207 0.47 20.87 0.91
N SER A 208 1.62 20.73 0.23
CA SER A 208 1.85 21.34 -1.10
C SER A 208 0.83 20.82 -2.12
N LEU A 209 0.62 19.50 -2.20
CA LEU A 209 -0.37 18.90 -3.12
C LEU A 209 -1.79 19.43 -2.88
N LEU A 210 -2.17 19.61 -1.61
CA LEU A 210 -3.49 20.12 -1.23
C LEU A 210 -3.62 21.65 -1.40
N ASN A 211 -2.52 22.38 -1.39
CA ASN A 211 -2.51 23.81 -1.73
C ASN A 211 -2.69 24.01 -3.24
N ASP A 212 -2.10 23.14 -4.06
CA ASP A 212 -2.24 23.16 -5.51
C ASP A 212 -3.64 22.73 -5.95
N ASP A 213 -4.19 21.68 -5.32
CA ASP A 213 -5.56 21.21 -5.53
C ASP A 213 -6.19 20.73 -4.20
N PRO A 214 -7.04 21.53 -3.55
CA PRO A 214 -7.72 21.16 -2.31
C PRO A 214 -8.63 19.93 -2.40
N ASN A 215 -9.02 19.52 -3.61
CA ASN A 215 -9.83 18.33 -3.84
C ASN A 215 -8.98 17.07 -4.10
N CYS A 216 -7.68 17.21 -4.28
CA CYS A 216 -6.77 16.08 -4.47
C CYS A 216 -6.89 15.10 -3.29
N LYS A 217 -7.06 13.82 -3.61
CA LYS A 217 -7.11 12.75 -2.63
C LYS A 217 -5.72 12.18 -2.45
N VAL A 218 -5.10 12.45 -1.29
CA VAL A 218 -3.70 12.06 -1.06
C VAL A 218 -3.62 10.81 -0.19
N PHE A 219 -2.89 9.81 -0.70
CA PHE A 219 -2.43 8.66 0.06
C PHE A 219 -0.96 8.81 0.38
N VAL A 220 -0.57 8.58 1.63
CA VAL A 220 0.81 8.33 2.02
C VAL A 220 0.90 6.86 2.39
N MET A 221 1.76 6.13 1.72
CA MET A 221 1.94 4.70 1.95
C MET A 221 3.41 4.34 2.01
N GLY A 222 3.75 3.32 2.77
CA GLY A 222 5.15 2.92 2.88
C GLY A 222 5.45 2.04 4.06
N ASP A 223 6.70 1.57 4.06
CA ASP A 223 7.39 1.11 5.26
C ASP A 223 7.88 2.34 6.03
N MET A 224 7.12 2.71 7.06
CA MET A 224 7.43 3.87 7.90
C MET A 224 8.54 3.57 8.91
N ASN A 225 9.01 2.32 8.99
CA ASN A 225 9.95 1.85 9.99
C ASN A 225 9.54 2.23 11.43
N ASP A 226 8.27 2.56 11.62
CA ASP A 226 7.67 2.95 12.89
C ASP A 226 6.22 2.49 12.97
N ASP A 227 5.78 2.24 14.19
CA ASP A 227 4.41 1.83 14.45
C ASP A 227 3.43 3.02 14.28
N PRO A 228 2.14 2.76 13.96
CA PRO A 228 1.13 3.82 13.80
C PRO A 228 0.90 4.64 15.07
N THR A 229 1.38 4.16 16.22
CA THR A 229 1.31 4.83 17.53
C THR A 229 2.52 5.71 17.82
N SER A 230 3.57 5.67 17.00
CA SER A 230 4.80 6.43 17.19
C SER A 230 4.61 7.91 16.88
N LYS A 231 5.42 8.77 17.51
CA LYS A 231 5.39 10.24 17.32
C LYS A 231 5.63 10.68 15.88
N SER A 232 6.42 9.92 15.13
CA SER A 232 6.64 10.14 13.70
C SER A 232 5.33 10.11 12.90
N MET A 233 4.36 9.25 13.30
CA MET A 233 3.05 9.13 12.69
C MET A 233 2.03 10.08 13.31
N THR A 234 1.88 10.08 14.65
CA THR A 234 0.81 10.81 15.34
C THR A 234 1.02 12.32 15.34
N ASP A 235 2.26 12.76 15.52
CA ASP A 235 2.61 14.17 15.72
C ASP A 235 3.25 14.75 14.44
N ALA A 236 4.33 14.14 13.94
CA ALA A 236 5.09 14.67 12.82
C ALA A 236 4.30 14.62 11.50
N LEU A 237 3.76 13.46 11.13
CA LEU A 237 2.88 13.32 9.95
C LEU A 237 1.47 13.87 10.24
N GLY A 238 1.01 13.85 11.49
CA GLY A 238 -0.33 14.28 11.89
C GLY A 238 -1.41 13.24 11.59
N ALA A 239 -1.07 11.95 11.68
CA ALA A 239 -1.99 10.85 11.41
C ALA A 239 -2.84 10.52 12.65
N LYS A 240 -4.17 10.49 12.50
CA LYS A 240 -5.15 10.28 13.57
C LYS A 240 -5.73 8.86 13.52
N ALA A 241 -5.99 8.31 14.69
CA ALA A 241 -6.56 6.97 14.86
C ALA A 241 -8.08 6.87 14.58
N GLU A 242 -8.77 7.99 14.58
CA GLU A 242 -10.23 8.05 14.48
C GLU A 242 -10.66 9.02 13.39
N ILE A 243 -11.60 8.59 12.54
CA ILE A 243 -12.15 9.42 11.45
C ILE A 243 -12.70 10.73 12.01
N GLU A 244 -13.49 10.67 13.09
CA GLU A 244 -14.17 11.84 13.68
C GLU A 244 -13.20 12.88 14.27
N LYS A 245 -11.95 12.48 14.53
CA LYS A 245 -10.89 13.36 15.04
C LYS A 245 -9.91 13.80 13.94
N THR A 246 -10.15 13.39 12.69
CA THR A 246 -9.29 13.75 11.56
C THR A 246 -9.81 15.04 10.92
N GLY A 247 -9.14 16.14 11.19
CA GLY A 247 -9.49 17.47 10.67
C GLY A 247 -8.71 17.87 9.42
N LYS A 248 -8.98 19.09 8.93
CA LYS A 248 -8.25 19.68 7.81
C LYS A 248 -6.75 19.75 8.14
N GLY A 249 -5.90 19.32 7.22
CA GLY A 249 -4.44 19.30 7.37
C GLY A 249 -3.88 18.06 8.09
N GLU A 250 -4.75 17.20 8.62
CA GLU A 250 -4.39 15.93 9.22
C GLU A 250 -4.58 14.77 8.24
N MET A 251 -4.22 13.56 8.67
CA MET A 251 -4.45 12.33 7.92
C MET A 251 -5.13 11.29 8.79
N TYR A 252 -5.90 10.39 8.22
CA TYR A 252 -6.48 9.24 8.91
C TYR A 252 -5.57 8.03 8.78
N ASN A 253 -5.29 7.38 9.92
CA ASN A 253 -4.50 6.15 9.98
C ASN A 253 -5.37 4.97 10.48
N PRO A 254 -5.89 4.11 9.58
CA PRO A 254 -6.70 2.98 9.96
C PRO A 254 -5.91 1.92 10.77
N TRP A 255 -4.58 1.90 10.64
CA TRP A 255 -3.70 0.89 11.22
C TRP A 255 -3.46 1.09 12.71
N TYR A 256 -3.71 2.28 13.26
CA TYR A 256 -3.51 2.58 14.67
C TYR A 256 -4.21 1.56 15.58
N ASN A 257 -5.51 1.33 15.33
CA ASN A 257 -6.29 0.40 16.13
C ASN A 257 -6.01 -1.07 15.79
N VAL A 258 -5.50 -1.39 14.61
CA VAL A 258 -5.08 -2.74 14.23
C VAL A 258 -3.92 -3.19 15.12
N LEU A 259 -2.91 -2.34 15.32
CA LEU A 259 -1.82 -2.64 16.25
C LEU A 259 -2.27 -2.50 17.71
N ALA A 260 -2.78 -1.33 18.10
CA ALA A 260 -3.01 -0.98 19.51
C ALA A 260 -4.09 -1.82 20.21
N LYS A 261 -5.12 -2.25 19.46
CA LYS A 261 -6.25 -3.01 20.03
C LYS A 261 -6.27 -4.48 19.64
N GLN A 262 -5.74 -4.81 18.44
CA GLN A 262 -5.80 -6.20 17.95
C GLN A 262 -4.45 -6.91 18.03
N GLY A 263 -3.35 -6.17 18.30
CA GLY A 263 -2.00 -6.71 18.38
C GLY A 263 -1.49 -7.29 17.06
N GLN A 264 -2.08 -6.87 15.92
CA GLN A 264 -1.68 -7.35 14.60
C GLN A 264 -0.64 -6.40 14.00
N GLY A 265 0.29 -6.97 13.24
CA GLY A 265 1.35 -6.23 12.57
C GLY A 265 1.69 -6.81 11.21
N THR A 266 2.62 -6.15 10.53
CA THR A 266 3.09 -6.54 9.19
C THR A 266 4.44 -7.23 9.22
N LEU A 267 5.21 -7.07 10.30
CA LEU A 267 6.49 -7.77 10.49
C LEU A 267 6.67 -8.20 11.94
N THR A 268 7.56 -9.16 12.17
CA THR A 268 7.90 -9.61 13.53
C THR A 268 9.35 -9.29 13.88
N TYR A 269 9.55 -8.75 15.07
CA TYR A 269 10.88 -8.53 15.63
C TYR A 269 10.90 -9.00 17.09
N ASN A 270 11.86 -9.86 17.43
CA ASN A 270 11.99 -10.49 18.76
C ASN A 270 10.68 -11.10 19.29
N GLY A 271 9.90 -11.74 18.42
CA GLY A 271 8.64 -12.39 18.76
C GLY A 271 7.44 -11.46 18.91
N SER A 272 7.61 -10.16 18.72
CA SER A 272 6.54 -9.17 18.76
C SER A 272 6.19 -8.67 17.37
N TRP A 273 4.89 -8.42 17.12
CA TRP A 273 4.41 -7.79 15.90
C TRP A 273 4.62 -6.28 15.94
N ASN A 274 5.17 -5.73 14.87
CA ASN A 274 5.20 -4.29 14.57
C ASN A 274 4.38 -4.05 13.30
N LEU A 275 3.86 -2.84 13.11
CA LEU A 275 3.07 -2.46 11.95
C LEU A 275 3.70 -1.26 11.25
N PHE A 276 4.75 -1.53 10.45
CA PHE A 276 5.50 -0.47 9.76
C PHE A 276 4.92 -0.13 8.41
N ASP A 277 4.26 -1.10 7.77
CA ASP A 277 3.65 -0.93 6.45
C ASP A 277 2.26 -0.32 6.62
N GLN A 278 2.10 0.93 6.17
CA GLN A 278 0.90 1.71 6.42
C GLN A 278 0.44 2.43 5.15
N ILE A 279 -0.86 2.63 5.04
CA ILE A 279 -1.51 3.52 4.07
C ILE A 279 -2.37 4.47 4.87
N VAL A 280 -2.02 5.75 4.89
CA VAL A 280 -2.78 6.81 5.55
C VAL A 280 -3.34 7.77 4.49
N MET A 281 -4.43 8.46 4.81
CA MET A 281 -5.19 9.18 3.79
C MET A 281 -5.76 10.49 4.29
N THR A 282 -6.00 11.41 3.36
CA THR A 282 -6.57 12.74 3.63
C THR A 282 -8.05 12.69 3.97
N PRO A 283 -8.56 13.71 4.71
CA PRO A 283 -9.97 13.75 5.19
C PRO A 283 -11.03 13.70 4.09
N ASN A 284 -10.74 14.18 2.88
CA ASN A 284 -11.67 14.15 1.75
C ASN A 284 -11.97 12.74 1.21
N LEU A 285 -11.18 11.72 1.64
CA LEU A 285 -11.44 10.30 1.42
C LEU A 285 -12.36 9.68 2.50
N LEU A 286 -12.77 10.41 3.53
CA LEU A 286 -13.45 9.84 4.68
C LEU A 286 -14.96 10.12 4.62
N ASN A 287 -15.74 9.20 5.21
CA ASN A 287 -17.13 9.39 5.56
C ASN A 287 -17.26 9.53 7.08
N TYR A 288 -17.76 10.67 7.52
CA TYR A 288 -18.04 10.95 8.93
C TYR A 288 -19.41 10.36 9.32
N LYS A 289 -19.63 10.03 10.59
CA LYS A 289 -20.83 9.31 11.07
C LYS A 289 -22.15 9.92 10.60
N ASN A 290 -22.23 11.26 10.57
CA ASN A 290 -23.47 11.98 10.25
C ASN A 290 -23.57 12.37 8.77
N LYS A 291 -22.60 12.00 7.93
CA LYS A 291 -22.57 12.41 6.51
C LYS A 291 -21.93 11.30 5.69
N ARG A 292 -22.71 10.29 5.34
CA ARG A 292 -22.27 9.25 4.38
C ARG A 292 -22.56 9.75 2.96
N ASP A 293 -21.49 9.99 2.22
CA ASP A 293 -21.54 10.49 0.86
C ASP A 293 -20.51 9.73 0.01
N PHE A 294 -20.97 8.95 -0.95
CA PHE A 294 -20.16 8.22 -1.90
C PHE A 294 -20.24 8.82 -3.31
N SER A 295 -20.73 10.04 -3.47
CA SER A 295 -20.66 10.75 -4.76
C SER A 295 -19.22 10.97 -5.23
N THR A 296 -18.28 10.96 -4.29
CA THR A 296 -16.83 10.93 -4.51
C THR A 296 -16.22 9.68 -3.90
N LEU A 297 -14.99 9.38 -4.31
CA LEU A 297 -14.23 8.23 -3.82
C LEU A 297 -14.04 8.30 -2.30
N LYS A 298 -14.47 7.26 -1.58
CA LYS A 298 -14.43 7.18 -0.11
C LYS A 298 -13.85 5.86 0.39
N TYR A 299 -13.06 5.96 1.43
CA TYR A 299 -12.60 4.82 2.21
C TYR A 299 -13.77 4.11 2.91
N PHE A 300 -13.72 2.76 2.94
CA PHE A 300 -14.68 1.97 3.70
C PHE A 300 -14.08 0.77 4.42
N ASN A 301 -12.90 0.29 4.04
CA ASN A 301 -12.28 -0.88 4.68
C ASN A 301 -10.77 -0.92 4.47
N HIS A 302 -10.08 -1.70 5.31
CA HIS A 302 -8.65 -1.99 5.22
C HIS A 302 -8.35 -3.38 5.76
N GLN A 303 -7.20 -3.94 5.40
CA GLN A 303 -6.71 -5.20 5.95
C GLN A 303 -5.20 -5.35 5.81
N ILE A 304 -4.55 -6.01 6.76
CA ILE A 304 -3.27 -6.67 6.51
C ILE A 304 -3.58 -7.86 5.63
N PHE A 305 -3.00 -7.91 4.43
CA PHE A 305 -3.26 -8.99 3.50
C PHE A 305 -2.53 -10.25 3.97
N ARG A 306 -3.29 -11.28 4.27
CA ARG A 306 -2.80 -12.53 4.83
C ARG A 306 -3.20 -13.70 3.93
N ARG A 307 -2.21 -14.53 3.57
CA ARG A 307 -2.38 -15.81 2.88
C ARG A 307 -1.42 -16.80 3.52
N ASP A 308 -1.80 -18.05 3.60
CA ASP A 308 -0.98 -19.11 4.23
C ASP A 308 0.42 -19.18 3.66
N TYR A 309 0.56 -18.95 2.35
CA TYR A 309 1.86 -18.98 1.66
C TYR A 309 2.80 -17.82 2.07
N LEU A 310 2.28 -16.74 2.65
CA LEU A 310 3.08 -15.61 3.15
C LEU A 310 3.68 -15.87 4.53
N PHE A 311 3.38 -16.99 5.16
CA PHE A 311 3.85 -17.29 6.51
C PHE A 311 4.84 -18.45 6.55
N GLN A 312 5.78 -18.34 7.46
CA GLN A 312 6.65 -19.45 7.82
C GLN A 312 5.85 -20.51 8.55
N THR A 313 5.88 -21.74 8.04
CA THR A 313 5.06 -22.86 8.56
C THR A 313 5.75 -23.68 9.64
N GLU A 314 7.08 -23.60 9.72
CA GLU A 314 7.89 -24.45 10.58
C GLU A 314 9.03 -23.68 11.27
N GLY A 315 9.66 -24.33 12.26
CA GLY A 315 10.84 -23.84 12.95
C GLY A 315 10.57 -22.69 13.92
N LYS A 316 11.65 -22.04 14.37
CA LYS A 316 11.65 -20.97 15.38
C LYS A 316 10.77 -19.77 14.98
N TYR A 317 10.64 -19.52 13.69
CA TYR A 317 9.92 -18.35 13.15
C TYR A 317 8.54 -18.70 12.59
N LYS A 318 8.00 -19.87 12.97
CA LYS A 318 6.63 -20.26 12.59
C LYS A 318 5.62 -19.16 12.92
N GLY A 319 4.78 -18.81 11.94
CA GLY A 319 3.77 -17.75 12.06
C GLY A 319 4.29 -16.34 11.77
N SER A 320 5.60 -16.14 11.55
CA SER A 320 6.15 -14.89 11.02
C SER A 320 6.02 -14.84 9.49
N PRO A 321 6.17 -13.66 8.88
CA PRO A 321 6.25 -13.57 7.43
C PRO A 321 7.36 -14.46 6.88
N LYS A 322 7.09 -15.13 5.75
CA LYS A 322 8.05 -16.03 5.08
C LYS A 322 9.00 -15.21 4.22
N ARG A 323 10.10 -14.81 4.81
CA ARG A 323 11.10 -13.96 4.18
C ARG A 323 11.91 -14.68 3.10
N THR A 324 12.49 -13.91 2.19
CA THR A 324 13.31 -14.40 1.09
C THR A 324 14.63 -14.98 1.58
N THR A 325 15.28 -14.26 2.51
CA THR A 325 16.58 -14.61 3.05
C THR A 325 16.67 -14.34 4.55
N ALA A 326 17.53 -15.06 5.26
CA ALA A 326 17.88 -14.78 6.65
C ALA A 326 19.31 -15.24 6.95
N GLY A 327 20.18 -14.34 7.45
CA GLY A 327 21.52 -14.68 7.90
C GLY A 327 22.37 -15.38 6.82
N GLY A 328 22.28 -14.95 5.58
CA GLY A 328 22.99 -15.56 4.43
C GLY A 328 22.30 -16.80 3.85
N VAL A 329 21.21 -17.28 4.45
CA VAL A 329 20.46 -18.46 3.99
C VAL A 329 19.29 -18.02 3.12
N TRP A 330 19.12 -18.69 1.97
CA TRP A 330 17.95 -18.53 1.11
C TRP A 330 16.79 -19.38 1.62
N LEU A 331 15.65 -18.77 1.89
CA LEU A 331 14.45 -19.40 2.43
C LEU A 331 13.33 -19.56 1.40
N ASP A 332 13.52 -19.06 0.18
CA ASP A 332 12.52 -19.12 -0.91
C ASP A 332 11.14 -18.59 -0.49
N GLY A 333 11.14 -17.46 0.22
CA GLY A 333 9.94 -16.81 0.69
C GLY A 333 9.50 -15.66 -0.19
N TYR A 334 8.72 -14.77 0.40
CA TYR A 334 8.13 -13.60 -0.24
C TYR A 334 8.81 -12.32 0.26
N SER A 335 8.57 -11.97 1.51
CA SER A 335 9.13 -10.82 2.20
C SER A 335 9.09 -11.05 3.71
N ASP A 336 9.91 -10.35 4.46
CA ASP A 336 9.83 -10.26 5.93
C ASP A 336 8.70 -9.34 6.41
N HIS A 337 7.96 -8.74 5.47
CA HIS A 337 6.77 -7.95 5.70
C HIS A 337 5.51 -8.64 5.15
N LEU A 338 4.34 -8.25 5.64
CA LEU A 338 3.04 -8.57 5.07
C LEU A 338 2.49 -7.34 4.34
N PRO A 339 1.83 -7.54 3.18
CA PRO A 339 1.21 -6.43 2.47
C PRO A 339 0.03 -5.83 3.23
N VAL A 340 -0.29 -4.57 2.93
CA VAL A 340 -1.48 -3.87 3.42
C VAL A 340 -2.34 -3.39 2.27
N VAL A 341 -3.67 -3.43 2.45
CA VAL A 341 -4.65 -3.04 1.44
C VAL A 341 -5.72 -2.14 2.06
N VAL A 342 -6.07 -1.07 1.35
CA VAL A 342 -7.20 -0.19 1.65
C VAL A 342 -8.23 -0.29 0.53
N TYR A 343 -9.51 -0.30 0.89
CA TYR A 343 -10.63 -0.38 -0.03
C TYR A 343 -11.43 0.91 -0.04
N LEU A 344 -11.79 1.32 -1.25
CA LEU A 344 -12.49 2.56 -1.54
C LEU A 344 -13.75 2.25 -2.34
N ALA A 345 -14.78 3.09 -2.20
CA ALA A 345 -15.99 3.00 -2.98
C ALA A 345 -16.43 4.37 -3.50
N LYS A 346 -17.04 4.37 -4.68
CA LYS A 346 -17.75 5.52 -5.28
C LYS A 346 -19.08 5.04 -5.84
N GLU A 347 -20.13 5.80 -5.65
CA GLU A 347 -21.45 5.53 -6.25
C GLU A 347 -21.33 5.49 -7.78
N ALA A 348 -21.91 4.47 -8.40
CA ALA A 348 -21.95 4.39 -9.86
C ALA A 348 -22.95 5.42 -10.41
N GLU A 349 -22.55 6.08 -11.48
CA GLU A 349 -23.40 7.04 -12.21
C GLU A 349 -24.57 6.34 -12.90
#